data_0f0015b672f9ac21e063d061eb20bc10
#
_entry.id   0f0015b672f9ac21e063d061eb20bc10
#
_cell.length_a   1.000
_cell.length_b   1.000
_cell.length_c   1.000
_cell.angle_alpha   90.00
_cell.angle_beta   90.00
_cell.angle_gamma   90.00
#
_symmetry.space_group_name_H-M   'P 1'
#
loop_
_entity.id
_entity.type
_entity.pdbx_description
1 polymer ?
#
loop_
_entity_poly.entity_id
_entity_poly.type
_entity_poly.pdbx_seq_one_letter_code
_entity_poly.pdbx_strand_id
1 'polypeptide(L)'
;MKNAIDLAFKKGRVEKKPLLISYTVCGDPNKKKSLEILKSISEHVNLVEWGFAHNCPTADGPDIQNSSYRAIKNGVNLKDTFKLVKDYKRDK
;
A
#
# COMPACT_ATOMS: atom_id res chain seq x y z
N MET A 1 -20.56 9.25 6.59
CA MET A 1 -19.70 10.07 5.70
C MET A 1 -19.03 9.17 4.68
N LYS A 2 -19.10 9.55 3.41
CA LYS A 2 -18.47 8.78 2.34
C LYS A 2 -17.01 9.16 2.20
N ASN A 3 -16.13 8.16 2.13
CA ASN A 3 -14.71 8.36 1.89
C ASN A 3 -14.33 7.87 0.49
N ALA A 4 -13.06 8.02 0.12
CA ALA A 4 -12.58 7.63 -1.21
C ALA A 4 -12.79 6.13 -1.49
N ILE A 5 -12.66 5.28 -0.48
CA ILE A 5 -12.85 3.83 -0.63
C ILE A 5 -14.32 3.54 -0.94
N ASP A 6 -15.24 4.13 -0.21
CA ASP A 6 -16.67 3.95 -0.43
C ASP A 6 -17.06 4.41 -1.84
N LEU A 7 -16.50 5.54 -2.29
CA LEU A 7 -16.77 6.06 -3.63
C LEU A 7 -16.24 5.12 -4.71
N ALA A 8 -15.07 4.51 -4.51
CA ALA A 8 -14.51 3.56 -5.47
C ALA A 8 -15.41 2.33 -5.62
N PHE A 9 -15.89 1.77 -4.50
CA PHE A 9 -16.80 0.63 -4.53
C PHE A 9 -18.13 0.99 -5.19
N LYS A 10 -18.67 2.16 -4.89
CA LYS A 10 -19.90 2.62 -5.50
C LYS A 10 -19.76 2.74 -7.01
N LYS A 11 -18.67 3.33 -7.47
CA LYS A 11 -18.39 3.48 -8.90
C LYS A 11 -18.30 2.11 -9.57
N GLY A 12 -17.63 1.15 -8.96
CA GLY A 12 -17.54 -0.21 -9.49
C GLY A 12 -18.90 -0.86 -9.63
N ARG A 13 -19.78 -0.69 -8.64
CA ARG A 13 -21.13 -1.24 -8.70
C ARG A 13 -21.95 -0.59 -9.82
N VAL A 14 -21.88 0.72 -9.95
CA VAL A 14 -22.61 1.45 -10.99
C VAL A 14 -22.15 1.04 -12.38
N GLU A 15 -20.86 0.90 -12.58
CA GLU A 15 -20.27 0.51 -13.86
C GLU A 15 -20.29 -0.99 -14.10
N LYS A 16 -20.70 -1.79 -13.09
CA LYS A 16 -20.71 -3.25 -13.16
C LYS A 16 -19.34 -3.83 -13.49
N LYS A 17 -18.29 -3.25 -12.92
CA LYS A 17 -16.91 -3.69 -13.12
C LYS A 17 -16.30 -4.13 -11.80
N PRO A 18 -15.48 -5.18 -11.80
CA PRO A 18 -14.73 -5.55 -10.60
C PRO A 18 -13.69 -4.49 -10.28
N LEU A 19 -13.33 -4.39 -9.02
CA LEU A 19 -12.26 -3.50 -8.58
C LEU A 19 -10.96 -4.29 -8.48
N LEU A 20 -9.86 -3.65 -8.88
CA LEU A 20 -8.53 -4.20 -8.69
C LEU A 20 -7.89 -3.52 -7.50
N ILE A 21 -7.46 -4.33 -6.53
CA ILE A 21 -6.80 -3.85 -5.32
C ILE A 21 -5.36 -4.38 -5.33
N SER A 22 -4.39 -3.47 -5.22
CA SER A 22 -2.99 -3.88 -5.12
C SER A 22 -2.54 -3.90 -3.65
N TYR A 23 -1.57 -4.76 -3.35
CA TYR A 23 -0.95 -4.82 -2.04
C TYR A 23 0.56 -4.74 -2.18
N THR A 24 1.20 -3.83 -1.47
CA THR A 24 2.66 -3.76 -1.35
C THR A 24 3.01 -3.43 0.10
N VAL A 25 4.25 -3.73 0.47
CA VAL A 25 4.73 -3.43 1.83
C VAL A 25 5.36 -2.04 1.84
N CYS A 26 4.90 -1.19 2.75
CA CYS A 26 5.43 0.15 2.90
C CYS A 26 6.90 0.09 3.34
N GLY A 27 7.76 0.73 2.57
CA GLY A 27 9.19 0.82 2.87
C GLY A 27 10.06 -0.19 2.15
N ASP A 28 9.51 -1.05 1.31
CA ASP A 28 10.27 -2.02 0.53
C ASP A 28 10.47 -1.50 -0.90
N PRO A 29 11.68 -1.44 -1.45
CA PRO A 29 12.97 -1.80 -0.84
C PRO A 29 13.55 -0.72 0.07
N ASN A 30 13.07 0.50 -0.05
CA ASN A 30 13.37 1.60 0.86
C ASN A 30 12.23 2.62 0.81
N LYS A 31 12.29 3.64 1.67
CA LYS A 31 11.19 4.60 1.83
C LYS A 31 10.87 5.33 0.53
N LYS A 32 11.89 5.87 -0.14
CA LYS A 32 11.71 6.64 -1.36
C LYS A 32 11.16 5.79 -2.50
N LYS A 33 11.76 4.62 -2.73
CA LYS A 33 11.34 3.72 -3.79
C LYS A 33 9.93 3.17 -3.54
N SER A 34 9.60 2.87 -2.28
CA SER A 34 8.27 2.39 -1.93
C SER A 34 7.19 3.40 -2.31
N LEU A 35 7.44 4.67 -2.03
CA LEU A 35 6.51 5.74 -2.40
C LEU A 35 6.36 5.87 -3.92
N GLU A 36 7.48 5.82 -4.65
CA GLU A 36 7.46 5.87 -6.12
C GLU A 36 6.69 4.68 -6.71
N ILE A 37 6.91 3.48 -6.17
CA ILE A 37 6.22 2.27 -6.61
C ILE A 37 4.72 2.41 -6.40
N LEU A 38 4.31 2.88 -5.22
CA LEU A 38 2.89 3.04 -4.92
C LEU A 38 2.22 4.04 -5.86
N LYS A 39 2.89 5.16 -6.14
CA LYS A 39 2.37 6.17 -7.06
C LYS A 39 2.19 5.59 -8.47
N SER A 40 3.16 4.80 -8.95
CA SER A 40 3.08 4.16 -10.26
C SER A 40 1.94 3.16 -10.33
N ILE A 41 1.82 2.30 -9.31
CA ILE A 41 0.77 1.28 -9.26
C ILE A 41 -0.61 1.92 -9.20
N SER A 42 -0.74 3.01 -8.44
CA SER A 42 -2.04 3.63 -8.21
C SER A 42 -2.70 4.15 -9.50
N GLU A 43 -1.93 4.34 -10.55
CA GLU A 43 -2.47 4.74 -11.85
C GLU A 43 -3.21 3.61 -12.56
N HIS A 44 -2.97 2.36 -12.16
CA HIS A 44 -3.47 1.17 -12.85
C HIS A 44 -4.44 0.34 -12.01
N VAL A 45 -4.71 0.74 -10.77
CA VAL A 45 -5.59 0.00 -9.86
C VAL A 45 -6.66 0.93 -9.29
N ASN A 46 -7.71 0.34 -8.76
CA ASN A 46 -8.82 1.09 -8.17
C ASN A 46 -8.53 1.48 -6.72
N LEU A 47 -7.86 0.60 -6.00
CA LEU A 47 -7.50 0.81 -4.59
C LEU A 47 -6.08 0.30 -4.38
N VAL A 48 -5.36 0.95 -3.48
CA VAL A 48 -4.05 0.49 -3.04
C VAL A 48 -4.13 0.11 -1.57
N GLU A 49 -3.45 -0.97 -1.23
CA GLU A 49 -3.32 -1.45 0.14
C GLU A 49 -1.84 -1.46 0.47
N TRP A 50 -1.44 -0.66 1.43
CA TRP A 50 -0.03 -0.48 1.79
C TRP A 50 0.19 -1.09 3.16
N GLY A 51 0.83 -2.26 3.18
CA GLY A 51 1.00 -3.03 4.41
C GLY A 51 2.08 -2.48 5.31
N PHE A 52 1.84 -2.56 6.61
CA PHE A 52 2.85 -2.25 7.61
C PHE A 52 3.86 -3.39 7.71
N ALA A 53 5.16 -3.06 7.58
CA ALA A 53 6.22 -4.08 7.65
C ALA A 53 6.37 -4.58 9.08
N HIS A 54 6.31 -5.90 9.26
CA HIS A 54 6.52 -6.53 10.55
C HIS A 54 7.21 -7.88 10.34
N ASN A 55 7.86 -8.38 11.39
CA ASN A 55 8.62 -9.62 11.30
C ASN A 55 7.92 -10.83 11.92
N CYS A 56 6.62 -10.72 12.18
CA CYS A 56 5.82 -11.83 12.68
C CYS A 56 5.40 -12.72 11.53
N PRO A 57 5.86 -13.98 11.44
CA PRO A 57 5.43 -14.89 10.38
C PRO A 57 4.02 -15.39 10.68
N THR A 58 3.02 -14.70 10.16
CA THR A 58 1.63 -15.08 10.35
C THR A 58 1.08 -15.72 9.08
N ALA A 59 0.00 -15.15 8.55
CA ALA A 59 -0.65 -15.68 7.35
C ALA A 59 0.02 -15.25 6.05
N ASP A 60 1.06 -14.40 6.12
CA ASP A 60 1.73 -13.92 4.91
C ASP A 60 2.57 -15.01 4.27
N GLY A 61 2.56 -15.06 2.95
CA GLY A 61 3.42 -15.97 2.19
C GLY A 61 4.88 -15.50 2.16
N PRO A 62 5.78 -16.33 1.59
CA PRO A 62 7.22 -16.03 1.58
C PRO A 62 7.56 -14.68 0.94
N ASP A 63 6.90 -14.33 -0.15
CA ASP A 63 7.21 -13.08 -0.86
C ASP A 63 6.91 -11.86 0.00
N ILE A 64 5.77 -11.86 0.69
CA ILE A 64 5.40 -10.75 1.57
C ILE A 64 6.30 -10.72 2.81
N GLN A 65 6.66 -11.88 3.35
CA GLN A 65 7.61 -11.94 4.48
C GLN A 65 8.96 -11.36 4.10
N ASN A 66 9.46 -11.70 2.92
CA ASN A 66 10.74 -11.17 2.42
C ASN A 66 10.66 -9.66 2.18
N SER A 67 9.53 -9.19 1.65
CA SER A 67 9.31 -7.76 1.44
C SER A 67 9.32 -7.00 2.76
N SER A 68 8.63 -7.52 3.78
CA SER A 68 8.63 -6.92 5.13
C SER A 68 10.03 -6.91 5.73
N TYR A 69 10.78 -8.00 5.56
CA TYR A 69 12.16 -8.09 6.05
C TYR A 69 13.03 -7.00 5.41
N ARG A 70 12.92 -6.80 4.10
CA ARG A 70 13.71 -5.76 3.42
C ARG A 70 13.37 -4.37 3.94
N ALA A 71 12.07 -4.09 4.16
CA ALA A 71 11.64 -2.80 4.69
C ALA A 71 12.20 -2.57 6.10
N ILE A 72 12.09 -3.56 6.98
CA ILE A 72 12.60 -3.47 8.35
C ILE A 72 14.12 -3.30 8.35
N LYS A 73 14.82 -4.04 7.51
CA LYS A 73 16.26 -3.95 7.38
C LYS A 73 16.71 -2.55 6.98
N ASN A 74 15.88 -1.85 6.21
CA ASN A 74 16.16 -0.49 5.80
C ASN A 74 15.60 0.57 6.76
N GLY A 75 15.23 0.16 7.97
CA GLY A 75 14.91 1.05 9.06
C GLY A 75 13.48 1.57 9.09
N VAL A 76 12.57 0.96 8.37
CA VAL A 76 11.17 1.39 8.34
C VAL A 76 10.46 0.95 9.63
N ASN A 77 9.77 1.87 10.28
CA ASN A 77 8.97 1.59 11.47
C ASN A 77 7.56 2.15 11.29
N LEU A 78 6.72 1.97 12.30
CA LEU A 78 5.31 2.41 12.23
C LEU A 78 5.18 3.91 11.98
N LYS A 79 6.03 4.70 12.62
CA LYS A 79 6.04 6.16 12.44
C LYS A 79 6.37 6.54 10.99
N ASP A 80 7.36 5.87 10.40
CA ASP A 80 7.73 6.08 9.01
C ASP A 80 6.59 5.71 8.07
N THR A 81 5.86 4.63 8.38
CA THR A 81 4.71 4.19 7.57
C THR A 81 3.63 5.26 7.55
N PHE A 82 3.28 5.83 8.70
CA PHE A 82 2.29 6.91 8.75
C PHE A 82 2.76 8.14 7.97
N LYS A 83 4.03 8.47 8.06
CA LYS A 83 4.59 9.60 7.33
C LYS A 83 4.50 9.37 5.81
N LEU A 84 4.83 8.17 5.35
CA LEU A 84 4.77 7.84 3.92
C LEU A 84 3.34 7.86 3.39
N VAL A 85 2.39 7.38 4.17
CA VAL A 85 0.97 7.46 3.79
C VAL A 85 0.54 8.91 3.66
N LYS A 86 0.96 9.76 4.59
CA LYS A 86 0.65 11.18 4.54
C LYS A 86 1.25 11.83 3.29
N ASP A 87 2.50 11.52 2.99
CA ASP A 87 3.18 12.05 1.79
C ASP A 87 2.48 11.59 0.52
N TYR A 88 2.06 10.32 0.45
CA TYR A 88 1.32 9.80 -0.69
C TYR A 88 0.00 10.55 -0.89
N LYS A 89 -0.76 10.75 0.17
CA LYS A 89 -2.06 11.44 0.09
C LYS A 89 -1.91 12.91 -0.30
N ARG A 90 -0.84 13.55 0.15
CA ARG A 90 -0.56 14.95 -0.22
C ARG A 90 -0.29 15.08 -1.72
N ASP A 91 0.44 14.11 -2.30
CA ASP A 91 0.85 14.15 -3.69
C ASP A 91 -0.23 13.63 -4.65
N LYS A 92 -1.31 13.13 -4.10
CA LYS A 92 -2.49 12.65 -4.83
C LYS A 92 -3.68 13.53 -4.56
#